data_6b9a1943d872a5bcd1025936fdf51f9d
#
_entry.id   6b9a1943d872a5bcd1025936fdf51f9d
#
_cell.length_a   1.000
_cell.length_b   1.000
_cell.length_c   1.000
_cell.angle_alpha   90.00
_cell.angle_beta   90.00
_cell.angle_gamma   90.00
#
_symmetry.space_group_name_H-M   'P 1'
#
loop_
_entity.id
_entity.type
_entity.pdbx_description
1 polymer ?
#
loop_
_entity_poly.entity_id
_entity_poly.type
_entity_poly.pdbx_seq_one_letter_code
_entity_poly.pdbx_strand_id
1 'polypeptide(L)'
;MIKARLSLFSLLLFSASSFADSHQVYGTYLVQEKNSHVQITDCGDGSPCGVVVWLDPTKLQPGITPDTARSKAGKPVLGLTMLEGFSRQRDDWRDGTIYHPGKDKTYASKLKRLPNGNLEVKGCISIFCQTQIWTEVVQNTE
;
A
#
# COMPACT_ATOMS: atom_id res chain seq x y z
N MET A 1 43.06 6.94 -53.80
CA MET A 1 42.55 7.87 -52.76
C MET A 1 41.26 7.32 -52.24
N ILE A 2 41.29 6.73 -51.05
CA ILE A 2 40.10 6.14 -50.42
C ILE A 2 39.55 7.19 -49.47
N LYS A 3 38.36 7.71 -49.77
CA LYS A 3 37.63 8.61 -48.87
C LYS A 3 36.86 7.79 -47.83
N ALA A 4 37.37 7.79 -46.61
CA ALA A 4 36.67 7.21 -45.47
C ALA A 4 35.48 8.15 -45.10
N ARG A 5 34.24 7.67 -45.23
CA ARG A 5 33.06 8.32 -44.69
C ARG A 5 32.87 7.89 -43.25
N LEU A 6 33.13 8.79 -42.32
CA LEU A 6 32.78 8.61 -40.93
C LEU A 6 31.25 8.78 -40.80
N SER A 7 30.52 7.71 -40.63
CA SER A 7 29.10 7.77 -40.22
C SER A 7 29.04 7.98 -38.69
N LEU A 8 28.67 9.19 -38.31
CA LEU A 8 28.27 9.47 -36.93
C LEU A 8 26.93 8.74 -36.63
N PHE A 9 27.00 7.64 -35.92
CA PHE A 9 25.82 7.01 -35.36
C PHE A 9 25.45 7.78 -34.09
N SER A 10 24.46 8.66 -34.19
CA SER A 10 23.90 9.40 -33.04
C SER A 10 23.06 8.43 -32.21
N LEU A 11 23.62 8.00 -31.07
CA LEU A 11 22.92 7.16 -30.09
C LEU A 11 21.91 8.04 -29.35
N LEU A 12 20.65 8.01 -29.77
CA LEU A 12 19.52 8.61 -29.03
C LEU A 12 19.27 7.78 -27.78
N LEU A 13 19.76 8.27 -26.64
CA LEU A 13 19.40 7.76 -25.32
C LEU A 13 17.94 8.12 -25.03
N PHE A 14 17.03 7.19 -25.28
CA PHE A 14 15.66 7.28 -24.79
C PHE A 14 15.70 7.09 -23.27
N SER A 15 15.63 8.18 -22.53
CA SER A 15 15.33 8.14 -21.09
C SER A 15 13.88 7.66 -20.94
N ALA A 16 13.70 6.39 -20.66
CA ALA A 16 12.41 5.84 -20.25
C ALA A 16 12.05 6.43 -18.89
N SER A 17 11.17 7.43 -18.88
CA SER A 17 10.54 7.91 -17.65
C SER A 17 9.64 6.77 -17.12
N SER A 18 10.12 6.05 -16.11
CA SER A 18 9.30 5.06 -15.40
C SER A 18 8.25 5.81 -14.61
N PHE A 19 7.07 5.98 -15.19
CA PHE A 19 5.90 6.39 -14.42
C PHE A 19 5.55 5.24 -13.47
N ALA A 20 5.54 5.51 -12.16
CA ALA A 20 5.08 4.53 -11.18
C ALA A 20 3.64 4.13 -11.53
N ASP A 21 3.42 2.84 -11.79
CA ASP A 21 2.07 2.32 -12.09
C ASP A 21 1.21 2.44 -10.83
N SER A 22 0.12 3.18 -10.92
CA SER A 22 -0.82 3.43 -9.81
C SER A 22 -1.45 2.14 -9.25
N HIS A 23 -1.40 1.04 -9.99
CA HIS A 23 -1.88 -0.28 -9.55
C HIS A 23 -0.81 -1.11 -8.83
N GLN A 24 0.46 -0.71 -8.85
CA GLN A 24 1.55 -1.40 -8.16
C GLN A 24 1.54 -1.10 -6.67
N VAL A 25 0.49 -1.56 -5.99
CA VAL A 25 0.23 -1.28 -4.57
C VAL A 25 0.91 -2.28 -3.62
N TYR A 26 1.52 -3.35 -4.14
CA TYR A 26 2.20 -4.34 -3.31
C TYR A 26 3.41 -3.75 -2.58
N GLY A 27 3.56 -4.09 -1.32
CA GLY A 27 4.63 -3.59 -0.47
C GLY A 27 4.20 -3.50 0.99
N THR A 28 5.09 -2.99 1.82
CA THR A 28 4.82 -2.73 3.24
C THR A 28 4.71 -1.23 3.46
N TYR A 29 3.69 -0.82 4.19
CA TYR A 29 3.39 0.58 4.44
C TYR A 29 3.17 0.86 5.92
N LEU A 30 3.74 1.97 6.37
CA LEU A 30 3.41 2.57 7.67
C LEU A 30 2.09 3.33 7.53
N VAL A 31 1.08 2.97 8.29
CA VAL A 31 -0.22 3.66 8.27
C VAL A 31 -0.08 5.13 8.72
N GLN A 32 -1.07 5.96 8.37
CA GLN A 32 -1.02 7.40 8.65
C GLN A 32 -0.86 7.72 10.14
N GLU A 33 -1.45 6.94 11.04
CA GLU A 33 -1.33 7.06 12.49
C GLU A 33 0.05 6.65 13.04
N LYS A 34 0.92 6.12 12.18
CA LYS A 34 2.30 5.69 12.49
C LYS A 34 2.38 4.68 13.64
N ASN A 35 1.39 3.82 13.76
CA ASN A 35 1.29 2.84 14.84
C ASN A 35 1.36 1.39 14.36
N SER A 36 1.31 1.14 13.06
CA SER A 36 1.35 -0.19 12.49
C SER A 36 1.89 -0.23 11.06
N HIS A 37 2.45 -1.37 10.67
CA HIS A 37 2.73 -1.67 9.27
C HIS A 37 1.67 -2.62 8.72
N VAL A 38 1.22 -2.32 7.51
CA VAL A 38 0.35 -3.19 6.72
C VAL A 38 1.11 -3.65 5.49
N GLN A 39 1.20 -4.94 5.30
CA GLN A 39 1.78 -5.54 4.10
C GLN A 39 0.67 -5.85 3.10
N ILE A 40 0.84 -5.34 1.88
CA ILE A 40 -0.08 -5.60 0.78
C ILE A 40 0.55 -6.63 -0.15
N THR A 41 -0.16 -7.73 -0.36
CA THR A 41 0.20 -8.83 -1.23
C THR A 41 -0.98 -9.25 -2.10
N ASP A 42 -0.74 -10.18 -3.01
CA ASP A 42 -1.81 -10.82 -3.79
C ASP A 42 -2.72 -11.65 -2.89
N CYS A 43 -4.04 -11.45 -2.99
CA CYS A 43 -5.05 -12.28 -2.30
C CYS A 43 -5.14 -13.71 -2.83
N GLY A 44 -4.50 -14.03 -3.96
CA GLY A 44 -4.61 -15.30 -4.69
C GLY A 44 -5.40 -15.21 -5.99
N ASP A 45 -6.00 -14.06 -6.28
CA ASP A 45 -6.80 -13.77 -7.48
C ASP A 45 -6.27 -12.58 -8.29
N GLY A 46 -5.07 -12.07 -7.95
CA GLY A 46 -4.46 -10.89 -8.57
C GLY A 46 -4.90 -9.56 -7.95
N SER A 47 -5.82 -9.57 -6.98
CA SER A 47 -6.24 -8.39 -6.24
C SER A 47 -5.42 -8.18 -4.97
N PRO A 48 -5.27 -6.93 -4.48
CA PRO A 48 -4.50 -6.66 -3.27
C PRO A 48 -5.26 -7.03 -1.99
N CYS A 49 -4.53 -7.69 -1.07
CA CYS A 49 -4.91 -7.90 0.33
C CYS A 49 -3.90 -7.22 1.25
N GLY A 50 -4.37 -6.55 2.29
CA GLY A 50 -3.53 -5.90 3.28
C GLY A 50 -3.67 -6.52 4.66
N VAL A 51 -2.54 -6.95 5.24
CA VAL A 51 -2.46 -7.62 6.54
C VAL A 51 -1.56 -6.84 7.48
N VAL A 52 -1.96 -6.69 8.74
CA VAL A 52 -1.13 -6.06 9.77
C VAL A 52 0.04 -6.99 10.11
N VAL A 53 1.27 -6.52 9.89
CA VAL A 53 2.50 -7.30 10.12
C VAL A 53 3.37 -6.78 11.26
N TRP A 54 3.09 -5.58 11.74
CA TRP A 54 3.83 -4.96 12.85
C TRP A 54 2.97 -3.93 13.57
N LEU A 55 3.13 -3.85 14.87
CA LEU A 55 2.54 -2.83 15.73
C LEU A 55 3.64 -2.12 16.51
N ASP A 56 3.57 -0.79 16.61
CA ASP A 56 4.47 -0.01 17.42
C ASP A 56 4.20 -0.25 18.92
N PRO A 57 5.09 -0.94 19.64
CA PRO A 57 4.86 -1.25 21.04
C PRO A 57 4.76 -0.02 21.93
N THR A 58 5.36 1.11 21.51
CA THR A 58 5.35 2.37 22.27
C THR A 58 4.00 3.09 22.22
N LYS A 59 3.13 2.69 21.29
CA LYS A 59 1.80 3.29 21.08
C LYS A 59 0.66 2.43 21.57
N LEU A 60 0.98 1.25 22.11
CA LEU A 60 0.00 0.38 22.76
C LEU A 60 -0.27 0.86 24.17
N GLN A 61 -1.44 0.52 24.71
CA GLN A 61 -1.79 0.80 26.09
C GLN A 61 -0.87 0.04 27.07
N PRO A 62 -0.64 0.56 28.28
CA PRO A 62 0.16 -0.12 29.30
C PRO A 62 -0.33 -1.58 29.51
N GLY A 63 0.60 -2.53 29.54
CA GLY A 63 0.33 -3.95 29.70
C GLY A 63 -0.11 -4.68 28.43
N ILE A 64 -0.29 -3.98 27.32
CA ILE A 64 -0.58 -4.58 26.02
C ILE A 64 0.71 -4.68 25.21
N THR A 65 0.97 -5.85 24.67
CA THR A 65 2.07 -6.10 23.71
C THR A 65 1.53 -6.32 22.32
N PRO A 66 2.35 -6.25 21.25
CA PRO A 66 1.89 -6.59 19.90
C PRO A 66 1.16 -7.92 19.80
N ASP A 67 1.66 -8.95 20.49
CA ASP A 67 1.06 -10.29 20.46
C ASP A 67 -0.28 -10.39 21.21
N THR A 68 -0.48 -9.52 22.20
CA THR A 68 -1.72 -9.53 23.02
C THR A 68 -2.73 -8.49 22.56
N ALA A 69 -2.35 -7.59 21.63
CA ALA A 69 -3.25 -6.57 21.10
C ALA A 69 -4.46 -7.20 20.40
N ARG A 70 -5.64 -6.72 20.74
CA ARG A 70 -6.92 -7.21 20.21
C ARG A 70 -7.72 -6.07 19.61
N SER A 71 -8.44 -6.37 18.54
CA SER A 71 -9.48 -5.48 18.02
C SER A 71 -10.63 -5.35 19.00
N LYS A 72 -11.52 -4.37 18.76
CA LYS A 72 -12.75 -4.23 19.56
C LYS A 72 -13.62 -5.50 19.53
N ALA A 73 -13.54 -6.29 18.44
CA ALA A 73 -14.22 -7.59 18.32
C ALA A 73 -13.45 -8.76 18.98
N GLY A 74 -12.30 -8.49 19.63
CA GLY A 74 -11.48 -9.50 20.30
C GLY A 74 -10.55 -10.29 19.41
N LYS A 75 -10.39 -9.94 18.14
CA LYS A 75 -9.49 -10.60 17.19
C LYS A 75 -8.04 -10.13 17.40
N PRO A 76 -7.03 -11.00 17.25
CA PRO A 76 -5.64 -10.57 17.20
C PRO A 76 -5.44 -9.49 16.13
N VAL A 77 -4.73 -8.40 16.47
CA VAL A 77 -4.45 -7.33 15.52
C VAL A 77 -3.29 -7.72 14.61
N LEU A 78 -2.23 -8.33 15.13
CA LEU A 78 -1.19 -8.92 14.28
C LEU A 78 -1.79 -10.05 13.43
N GLY A 79 -1.52 -10.02 12.13
CA GLY A 79 -2.07 -10.96 11.16
C GLY A 79 -3.50 -10.67 10.71
N LEU A 80 -4.10 -9.58 11.20
CA LEU A 80 -5.46 -9.19 10.80
C LEU A 80 -5.49 -8.68 9.36
N THR A 81 -6.40 -9.19 8.55
CA THR A 81 -6.68 -8.64 7.22
C THR A 81 -7.47 -7.34 7.38
N MET A 82 -6.87 -6.25 6.94
CA MET A 82 -7.51 -4.92 6.97
C MET A 82 -8.09 -4.51 5.62
N LEU A 83 -7.44 -4.92 4.54
CA LEU A 83 -7.79 -4.52 3.18
C LEU A 83 -8.04 -5.76 2.32
N GLU A 84 -9.17 -5.80 1.62
CA GLU A 84 -9.52 -6.92 0.73
C GLU A 84 -10.65 -6.57 -0.24
N GLY A 85 -10.89 -7.43 -1.23
CA GLY A 85 -12.05 -7.39 -2.11
C GLY A 85 -11.97 -6.37 -3.24
N PHE A 86 -10.80 -5.91 -3.60
CA PHE A 86 -10.62 -4.87 -4.62
C PHE A 86 -10.78 -5.38 -6.04
N SER A 87 -11.34 -4.51 -6.89
CA SER A 87 -11.41 -4.68 -8.34
C SER A 87 -10.50 -3.65 -9.03
N ARG A 88 -9.75 -4.12 -10.06
CA ARG A 88 -8.90 -3.23 -10.84
C ARG A 88 -9.76 -2.35 -11.73
N GLN A 89 -9.58 -1.02 -11.60
CA GLN A 89 -10.18 -0.02 -12.47
C GLN A 89 -9.09 0.65 -13.32
N ARG A 90 -9.47 1.64 -14.11
CA ARG A 90 -8.54 2.32 -15.03
C ARG A 90 -7.30 2.89 -14.34
N ASP A 91 -7.48 3.57 -13.20
CA ASP A 91 -6.43 4.36 -12.57
C ASP A 91 -6.16 3.94 -11.10
N ASP A 92 -6.94 3.02 -10.56
CA ASP A 92 -6.86 2.61 -9.15
C ASP A 92 -7.49 1.23 -8.90
N TRP A 93 -7.47 0.80 -7.65
CA TRP A 93 -8.22 -0.33 -7.13
C TRP A 93 -9.44 0.18 -6.37
N ARG A 94 -10.63 -0.34 -6.67
CA ARG A 94 -11.92 0.07 -6.09
C ARG A 94 -12.73 -1.12 -5.61
N ASP A 95 -13.91 -0.82 -5.06
CA ASP A 95 -14.91 -1.78 -4.59
C ASP A 95 -14.42 -2.72 -3.49
N GLY A 96 -13.28 -2.44 -2.89
CA GLY A 96 -12.76 -3.16 -1.76
C GLY A 96 -13.27 -2.63 -0.43
N THR A 97 -12.75 -3.18 0.64
CA THR A 97 -13.08 -2.78 2.01
C THR A 97 -11.83 -2.53 2.85
N ILE A 98 -11.98 -1.65 3.84
CA ILE A 98 -11.01 -1.44 4.91
C ILE A 98 -11.70 -1.67 6.26
N TYR A 99 -11.11 -2.55 7.07
CA TYR A 99 -11.57 -2.83 8.43
C TYR A 99 -10.81 -1.97 9.44
N HIS A 100 -11.54 -1.34 10.35
CA HIS A 100 -10.99 -0.54 11.44
C HIS A 100 -11.02 -1.33 12.77
N PRO A 101 -9.87 -1.84 13.26
CA PRO A 101 -9.86 -2.73 14.43
C PRO A 101 -10.39 -2.09 15.72
N GLY A 102 -10.09 -0.82 15.94
CA GLY A 102 -10.51 -0.10 17.15
C GLY A 102 -12.00 0.24 17.21
N LYS A 103 -12.68 0.25 16.07
CA LYS A 103 -14.12 0.55 15.96
C LYS A 103 -14.96 -0.68 15.66
N ASP A 104 -14.34 -1.78 15.25
CA ASP A 104 -15.02 -2.96 14.70
C ASP A 104 -15.98 -2.57 13.56
N LYS A 105 -15.48 -1.78 12.61
CA LYS A 105 -16.23 -1.30 11.46
C LYS A 105 -15.47 -1.53 10.18
N THR A 106 -16.21 -1.82 9.12
CA THR A 106 -15.73 -1.98 7.76
C THR A 106 -16.28 -0.86 6.88
N TYR A 107 -15.41 -0.25 6.10
CA TYR A 107 -15.76 0.82 5.17
C TYR A 107 -15.44 0.39 3.74
N ALA A 108 -16.16 0.93 2.77
CA ALA A 108 -15.76 0.84 1.37
C ALA A 108 -14.38 1.50 1.18
N SER A 109 -13.55 0.93 0.33
CA SER A 109 -12.15 1.40 0.17
C SER A 109 -11.72 1.47 -1.27
N LYS A 110 -10.76 2.35 -1.52
CA LYS A 110 -10.01 2.49 -2.77
C LYS A 110 -8.53 2.61 -2.47
N LEU A 111 -7.70 2.04 -3.34
CA LEU A 111 -6.24 2.07 -3.23
C LEU A 111 -5.61 2.61 -4.51
N LYS A 112 -4.56 3.39 -4.33
CA LYS A 112 -3.75 3.90 -5.44
C LYS A 112 -2.32 4.13 -5.00
N ARG A 113 -1.34 3.64 -5.76
CA ARG A 113 0.05 4.01 -5.55
C ARG A 113 0.29 5.42 -6.08
N LEU A 114 0.93 6.25 -5.27
CA LEU A 114 1.34 7.59 -5.65
C LEU A 114 2.72 7.57 -6.34
N PRO A 115 3.05 8.61 -7.14
CA PRO A 115 4.35 8.69 -7.84
C PRO A 115 5.57 8.61 -6.91
N ASN A 116 5.45 9.05 -5.64
CA ASN A 116 6.52 9.01 -4.64
C ASN A 116 6.67 7.64 -3.93
N GLY A 117 5.87 6.63 -4.33
CA GLY A 117 5.88 5.30 -3.73
C GLY A 117 4.94 5.12 -2.54
N ASN A 118 4.36 6.18 -2.01
CA ASN A 118 3.37 6.08 -0.94
C ASN A 118 2.05 5.53 -1.46
N LEU A 119 1.21 5.04 -0.56
CA LEU A 119 -0.10 4.51 -0.85
C LEU A 119 -1.18 5.49 -0.43
N GLU A 120 -2.05 5.87 -1.35
CA GLU A 120 -3.30 6.52 -1.05
C GLU A 120 -4.34 5.46 -0.71
N VAL A 121 -4.90 5.56 0.50
CA VAL A 121 -5.96 4.68 1.01
C VAL A 121 -7.19 5.52 1.31
N LYS A 122 -8.32 5.20 0.69
CA LYS A 122 -9.59 5.86 0.98
C LYS A 122 -10.50 4.91 1.73
N GLY A 123 -11.13 5.42 2.78
CA GLY A 123 -12.26 4.79 3.47
C GLY A 123 -13.50 5.64 3.27
N CYS A 124 -14.59 5.04 2.78
CA CYS A 124 -15.76 5.76 2.33
C CYS A 124 -17.02 5.29 3.05
N ILE A 125 -17.87 6.26 3.42
CA ILE A 125 -19.27 6.05 3.82
C ILE A 125 -20.10 6.72 2.73
N SER A 126 -20.82 5.91 1.93
CA SER A 126 -21.53 6.40 0.74
C SER A 126 -20.55 7.14 -0.20
N ILE A 127 -20.85 8.40 -0.57
CA ILE A 127 -20.00 9.23 -1.44
C ILE A 127 -18.89 9.98 -0.68
N PHE A 128 -18.92 9.96 0.66
CA PHE A 128 -17.96 10.67 1.50
C PHE A 128 -16.77 9.78 1.83
N CYS A 129 -15.59 10.17 1.36
CA CYS A 129 -14.34 9.43 1.58
C CYS A 129 -13.37 10.25 2.43
N GLN A 130 -12.73 9.59 3.39
CA GLN A 130 -11.51 10.07 4.03
C GLN A 130 -10.30 9.48 3.31
N THR A 131 -9.33 10.32 2.99
CA THR A 131 -8.08 9.93 2.37
C THR A 131 -6.98 9.86 3.41
N GLN A 132 -6.27 8.74 3.44
CA GLN A 132 -5.05 8.56 4.21
C GLN A 132 -3.88 8.36 3.25
N ILE A 133 -2.71 8.83 3.66
CA ILE A 133 -1.45 8.54 2.98
C ILE A 133 -0.62 7.63 3.87
N TRP A 134 -0.38 6.42 3.38
CA TRP A 134 0.48 5.44 4.04
C TRP A 134 1.87 5.49 3.42
N THR A 135 2.87 5.60 4.26
CA THR A 135 4.26 5.76 3.82
C THR A 135 4.88 4.41 3.50
N GLU A 136 5.48 4.28 2.32
CA GLU A 136 6.20 3.07 1.95
C GLU A 136 7.36 2.81 2.92
N VAL A 137 7.43 1.59 3.45
CA VAL A 137 8.55 1.11 4.26
C VAL A 137 9.57 0.47 3.33
N VAL A 138 10.66 1.19 3.08
CA VAL A 138 11.77 0.66 2.27
C VAL A 138 12.58 -0.27 3.15
N GLN A 139 12.63 -1.55 2.79
CA GLN A 139 13.57 -2.48 3.40
C GLN A 139 14.95 -2.23 2.80
N ASN A 140 15.84 -1.61 3.57
CA ASN A 140 17.24 -1.58 3.21
C ASN A 140 17.76 -3.01 3.34
N THR A 141 17.89 -3.70 2.21
CA THR A 141 18.70 -4.92 2.14
C THR A 141 20.16 -4.48 2.22
N GLU A 142 20.73 -4.60 3.43
CA GLU A 142 22.18 -4.62 3.58
C GLU A 142 22.76 -5.91 3.02
#